data_2bf2c8294e5912ecaddfa13620986f38
#
_entry.id   2bf2c8294e5912ecaddfa13620986f38
#
_cell.length_a   1.000
_cell.length_b   1.000
_cell.length_c   1.000
_cell.angle_alpha   90.00
_cell.angle_beta   90.00
_cell.angle_gamma   90.00
#
_symmetry.space_group_name_H-M   'P 1'
#
loop_
_entity.id
_entity.type
_entity.pdbx_description
1 polymer ?
#
loop_
_entity_poly.entity_id
_entity_poly.type
_entity_poly.pdbx_seq_one_letter_code
_entity_poly.pdbx_strand_id
1 'polypeptide(L)'
;MRVRPGKSSRPRTRTRPQHADAVDGFVIAVDRGRYTCVLSGAERGVVGAELPTVTAMRARELGRKSVVVGDRVSLVGDTSGAEGALARIVRIAERRSVLRRTADDDETTAEGRLERVVVANADQLVIVSALADPPPRTGFIDRCLVAAYDADVEPLLCLTKADLAGPEEVLGYYTELELPYVLNRPDSDLDALRALLSGKVSVLVGHSGVGKSTLVNRLVPDALRAVGVVSAIGRGRHTSTSAVALRLPPAPGVDTDPGWIIDTPGIRSFGLAHVSADSLLHGFPDLVEGTVDCPPNCPHTADEAECGLDAWVAAGKADPRRLASYRRLLASRAGEGDSRGDSDQRGPGEGDRRGPDE
;
A
#
# COMPACT_ATOMS: atom_id res chain seq x y z
N MET A 1 -11.39 -67.14 -13.93
CA MET A 1 -11.73 -65.69 -13.84
C MET A 1 -11.63 -65.25 -12.39
N ARG A 2 -10.60 -64.49 -12.00
CA ARG A 2 -10.47 -63.95 -10.63
C ARG A 2 -11.01 -62.53 -10.67
N VAL A 3 -12.11 -62.28 -9.96
CA VAL A 3 -12.72 -60.97 -9.78
C VAL A 3 -11.86 -60.14 -8.78
N ARG A 4 -11.34 -59.02 -9.24
CA ARG A 4 -10.64 -58.02 -8.37
C ARG A 4 -11.66 -57.31 -7.46
N PRO A 5 -11.42 -57.24 -6.15
CA PRO A 5 -12.34 -56.47 -5.26
C PRO A 5 -12.25 -54.99 -5.58
N GLY A 6 -13.41 -54.34 -5.78
CA GLY A 6 -13.53 -52.91 -6.03
C GLY A 6 -13.00 -52.11 -4.85
N LYS A 7 -12.26 -51.00 -5.18
CA LYS A 7 -11.84 -50.01 -4.18
C LYS A 7 -13.08 -49.40 -3.50
N SER A 8 -13.29 -49.64 -2.19
CA SER A 8 -14.31 -48.98 -1.42
C SER A 8 -14.01 -47.46 -1.37
N SER A 9 -14.88 -46.69 -2.00
CA SER A 9 -14.88 -45.22 -1.85
C SER A 9 -15.50 -44.89 -0.48
N ARG A 10 -14.65 -44.78 0.56
CA ARG A 10 -15.08 -44.16 1.82
C ARG A 10 -15.35 -42.68 1.54
N PRO A 11 -16.52 -42.13 1.92
CA PRO A 11 -16.74 -40.69 1.87
C PRO A 11 -15.70 -40.01 2.75
N ARG A 12 -14.84 -39.19 2.16
CA ARG A 12 -13.95 -38.32 2.94
C ARG A 12 -14.82 -37.25 3.56
N THR A 13 -15.28 -37.45 4.78
CA THR A 13 -15.84 -36.39 5.63
C THR A 13 -14.72 -35.33 5.76
N ARG A 14 -14.88 -34.19 5.06
CA ARG A 14 -14.03 -33.02 5.20
C ARG A 14 -14.36 -32.27 6.50
N THR A 15 -14.19 -32.90 7.63
CA THR A 15 -14.19 -32.19 8.90
C THR A 15 -12.87 -31.38 8.94
N ARG A 16 -12.95 -30.07 8.86
CA ARG A 16 -11.77 -29.22 9.04
C ARG A 16 -11.25 -29.41 10.46
N PRO A 17 -9.97 -29.70 10.66
CA PRO A 17 -9.39 -29.80 12.00
C PRO A 17 -9.67 -28.50 12.75
N GLN A 18 -10.21 -28.62 13.97
CA GLN A 18 -10.28 -27.50 14.90
C GLN A 18 -8.90 -27.40 15.56
N HIS A 19 -8.07 -26.49 15.07
CA HIS A 19 -6.74 -26.21 15.63
C HIS A 19 -6.90 -25.42 16.94
N ALA A 20 -7.27 -26.10 18.03
CA ALA A 20 -7.53 -25.49 19.34
C ALA A 20 -6.24 -24.92 19.96
N ASP A 21 -5.08 -25.54 19.66
CA ASP A 21 -3.77 -25.13 20.16
C ASP A 21 -3.05 -24.14 19.24
N ALA A 22 -3.76 -23.51 18.30
CA ALA A 22 -3.16 -22.54 17.39
C ALA A 22 -2.78 -21.26 18.13
N VAL A 23 -1.59 -20.76 17.86
CA VAL A 23 -1.07 -19.50 18.40
C VAL A 23 -1.29 -18.39 17.37
N ASP A 24 -1.74 -17.23 17.82
CA ASP A 24 -1.97 -16.10 16.92
C ASP A 24 -0.65 -15.38 16.60
N GLY A 25 -0.58 -14.85 15.38
CA GLY A 25 0.59 -14.13 14.89
C GLY A 25 0.25 -13.07 13.84
N PHE A 26 1.18 -12.17 13.63
CA PHE A 26 1.14 -11.07 12.67
C PHE A 26 2.19 -11.31 11.59
N VAL A 27 1.79 -11.27 10.31
CA VAL A 27 2.68 -11.49 9.17
C VAL A 27 3.45 -10.22 8.85
N ILE A 28 4.77 -10.25 9.04
CA ILE A 28 5.65 -9.10 8.80
C ILE A 28 6.37 -9.17 7.45
N ALA A 29 6.54 -10.35 6.87
CA ALA A 29 7.14 -10.49 5.54
C ALA A 29 6.66 -11.74 4.82
N VAL A 30 6.71 -11.69 3.49
CA VAL A 30 6.35 -12.80 2.60
C VAL A 30 7.46 -12.98 1.57
N ASP A 31 8.05 -14.17 1.50
CA ASP A 31 9.04 -14.53 0.49
C ASP A 31 8.81 -15.96 -0.03
N ARG A 32 8.52 -16.09 -1.33
CA ARG A 32 8.40 -17.38 -2.06
C ARG A 32 7.62 -18.46 -1.31
N GLY A 33 6.47 -18.09 -0.71
CA GLY A 33 5.61 -19.03 0.03
C GLY A 33 6.08 -19.33 1.46
N ARG A 34 7.11 -18.64 1.94
CA ARG A 34 7.51 -18.53 3.34
C ARG A 34 6.97 -17.24 3.92
N TYR A 35 6.54 -17.30 5.14
CA TYR A 35 5.93 -16.19 5.87
C TYR A 35 6.71 -15.99 7.16
N THR A 36 7.20 -14.79 7.38
CA THR A 36 7.79 -14.42 8.67
C THR A 36 6.70 -13.79 9.51
N CYS A 37 6.48 -14.34 10.70
CA CYS A 37 5.43 -13.91 11.61
C CYS A 37 6.02 -13.55 12.96
N VAL A 38 5.43 -12.55 13.62
CA VAL A 38 5.64 -12.25 15.04
C VAL A 38 4.44 -12.82 15.80
N LEU A 39 4.69 -13.57 16.89
CA LEU A 39 3.61 -14.13 17.71
C LEU A 39 2.94 -13.01 18.51
N SER A 40 1.63 -13.09 18.67
CA SER A 40 0.85 -12.11 19.44
C SER A 40 1.32 -12.07 20.89
N GLY A 41 1.64 -10.87 21.37
CA GLY A 41 2.17 -10.63 22.71
C GLY A 41 3.71 -10.69 22.80
N ALA A 42 4.42 -11.23 21.80
CA ALA A 42 5.86 -11.24 21.77
C ALA A 42 6.46 -9.83 21.53
N GLU A 43 5.66 -8.92 20.98
CA GLU A 43 6.01 -7.52 20.77
C GLU A 43 5.96 -6.66 22.05
N ARG A 44 5.33 -7.15 23.13
CA ARG A 44 5.17 -6.40 24.38
C ARG A 44 6.47 -6.40 25.18
N GLY A 45 6.95 -5.21 25.51
CA GLY A 45 8.13 -5.03 26.36
C GLY A 45 9.47 -5.23 25.68
N VAL A 46 9.52 -5.45 24.37
CA VAL A 46 10.76 -5.55 23.60
C VAL A 46 11.17 -4.16 23.13
N VAL A 47 12.15 -3.57 23.78
CA VAL A 47 12.75 -2.29 23.39
C VAL A 47 14.09 -2.57 22.71
N GLY A 48 14.21 -2.19 21.42
CA GLY A 48 15.48 -2.23 20.69
C GLY A 48 16.09 -3.63 20.45
N ALA A 49 15.39 -4.72 20.78
CA ALA A 49 15.81 -6.08 20.50
C ALA A 49 15.15 -6.60 19.21
N GLU A 50 15.78 -7.57 18.56
CA GLU A 50 15.16 -8.31 17.47
C GLU A 50 13.89 -8.98 18.00
N LEU A 51 12.75 -8.65 17.39
CA LEU A 51 11.48 -9.30 17.70
C LEU A 51 11.60 -10.80 17.43
N PRO A 52 11.15 -11.67 18.35
CA PRO A 52 11.14 -13.09 18.10
C PRO A 52 10.21 -13.42 16.92
N THR A 53 10.79 -13.94 15.87
CA THR A 53 10.09 -14.26 14.64
C THR A 53 9.94 -15.77 14.44
N VAL A 54 8.87 -16.17 13.78
CA VAL A 54 8.57 -17.54 13.41
C VAL A 54 8.45 -17.64 11.90
N THR A 55 9.17 -18.60 11.31
CA THR A 55 8.98 -18.93 9.90
C THR A 55 7.80 -19.89 9.74
N ALA A 56 6.90 -19.57 8.84
CA ALA A 56 5.71 -20.39 8.59
C ALA A 56 5.50 -20.69 7.11
N MET A 57 4.73 -21.73 6.84
CA MET A 57 4.18 -22.08 5.53
C MET A 57 2.66 -22.08 5.60
N ARG A 58 2.01 -21.84 4.46
CA ARG A 58 0.55 -21.95 4.36
C ARG A 58 0.10 -23.41 4.39
N ALA A 59 -0.93 -23.70 5.19
CA ALA A 59 -1.57 -25.01 5.19
C ALA A 59 -2.36 -25.23 3.88
N ARG A 60 -2.45 -26.49 3.45
CA ARG A 60 -3.19 -26.87 2.22
C ARG A 60 -4.68 -26.53 2.31
N GLU A 61 -5.23 -26.54 3.50
CA GLU A 61 -6.64 -26.24 3.80
C GLU A 61 -7.03 -24.81 3.43
N LEU A 62 -6.08 -23.86 3.43
CA LEU A 62 -6.31 -22.47 3.03
C LEU A 62 -6.48 -22.32 1.51
N GLY A 63 -6.19 -23.38 0.74
CA GLY A 63 -6.38 -23.39 -0.70
C GLY A 63 -5.57 -22.33 -1.42
N ARG A 64 -6.24 -21.53 -2.28
CA ARG A 64 -5.62 -20.45 -3.06
C ARG A 64 -5.59 -19.09 -2.35
N LYS A 65 -6.08 -18.99 -1.10
CA LYS A 65 -6.06 -17.71 -0.37
C LYS A 65 -4.63 -17.24 -0.20
N SER A 66 -4.32 -16.05 -0.67
CA SER A 66 -3.01 -15.44 -0.48
C SER A 66 -2.90 -14.89 0.94
N VAL A 67 -1.80 -15.17 1.60
CA VAL A 67 -1.39 -14.51 2.83
C VAL A 67 -0.48 -13.34 2.43
N VAL A 68 -0.72 -12.17 3.03
CA VAL A 68 0.02 -10.94 2.73
C VAL A 68 0.56 -10.32 4.01
N VAL A 69 1.45 -9.33 3.88
CA VAL A 69 1.94 -8.55 5.01
C VAL A 69 0.76 -7.83 5.68
N GLY A 70 0.75 -7.82 7.00
CA GLY A 70 -0.35 -7.25 7.78
C GLY A 70 -1.45 -8.26 8.14
N ASP A 71 -1.46 -9.48 7.57
CA ASP A 71 -2.42 -10.50 7.97
C ASP A 71 -2.24 -10.93 9.42
N ARG A 72 -3.35 -11.07 10.13
CA ARG A 72 -3.42 -11.78 11.41
C ARG A 72 -3.74 -13.25 11.12
N VAL A 73 -2.91 -14.13 11.66
CA VAL A 73 -2.94 -15.57 11.32
C VAL A 73 -2.90 -16.44 12.57
N SER A 74 -3.45 -17.66 12.47
CA SER A 74 -3.26 -18.67 13.51
C SER A 74 -2.27 -19.72 13.02
N LEU A 75 -1.28 -20.02 13.85
CA LEU A 75 -0.12 -20.86 13.58
C LEU A 75 -0.18 -22.14 14.41
N VAL A 76 0.23 -23.25 13.82
CA VAL A 76 0.44 -24.54 14.51
C VAL A 76 1.78 -25.13 14.12
N GLY A 77 2.26 -26.10 14.90
CA GLY A 77 3.53 -26.76 14.68
C GLY A 77 4.65 -26.11 15.49
N ASP A 78 5.86 -26.08 14.95
CA ASP A 78 7.00 -25.51 15.67
C ASP A 78 7.03 -23.99 15.54
N THR A 79 6.59 -23.33 16.61
CA THR A 79 6.57 -21.86 16.75
C THR A 79 7.70 -21.34 17.61
N SER A 80 8.76 -22.13 17.84
CA SER A 80 9.89 -21.74 18.70
C SER A 80 10.76 -20.61 18.11
N GLY A 81 10.71 -20.42 16.78
CA GLY A 81 11.61 -19.50 16.07
C GLY A 81 13.05 -20.00 15.97
N ALA A 82 13.36 -21.22 16.42
CA ALA A 82 14.70 -21.82 16.31
C ALA A 82 15.10 -22.03 14.84
N GLU A 83 16.39 -22.14 14.59
CA GLU A 83 16.91 -22.43 13.25
C GLU A 83 16.33 -23.75 12.72
N GLY A 84 15.71 -23.71 11.52
CA GLY A 84 15.03 -24.85 10.93
C GLY A 84 13.61 -25.09 11.41
N ALA A 85 13.14 -24.41 12.46
CA ALA A 85 11.75 -24.46 12.91
C ALA A 85 10.80 -23.99 11.81
N LEU A 86 9.67 -24.69 11.64
CA LEU A 86 8.69 -24.38 10.61
C LEU A 86 7.28 -24.55 11.13
N ALA A 87 6.59 -23.44 11.31
CA ALA A 87 5.18 -23.41 11.65
C ALA A 87 4.29 -23.53 10.39
N ARG A 88 3.01 -23.63 10.61
CA ARG A 88 1.99 -23.71 9.56
C ARG A 88 0.84 -22.77 9.84
N ILE A 89 0.55 -21.87 8.90
CA ILE A 89 -0.62 -21.00 8.94
C ILE A 89 -1.85 -21.85 8.61
N VAL A 90 -2.78 -21.97 9.54
CA VAL A 90 -4.01 -22.76 9.43
C VAL A 90 -5.25 -21.90 9.28
N ARG A 91 -5.18 -20.63 9.71
CA ARG A 91 -6.28 -19.67 9.61
C ARG A 91 -5.72 -18.28 9.28
N ILE A 92 -6.47 -17.53 8.48
CA ILE A 92 -6.30 -16.09 8.28
C ILE A 92 -7.52 -15.45 8.92
N ALA A 93 -7.33 -14.51 9.83
CA ALA A 93 -8.42 -13.73 10.42
C ALA A 93 -9.09 -12.85 9.36
N GLU A 94 -10.30 -12.41 9.64
CA GLU A 94 -10.99 -11.44 8.79
C GLU A 94 -10.18 -10.15 8.71
N ARG A 95 -10.02 -9.64 7.49
CA ARG A 95 -9.26 -8.42 7.21
C ARG A 95 -10.15 -7.21 7.43
N ARG A 96 -9.70 -6.24 8.24
CA ARG A 96 -10.42 -4.97 8.45
C ARG A 96 -10.26 -4.04 7.25
N SER A 97 -9.06 -4.02 6.67
CA SER A 97 -8.73 -3.21 5.50
C SER A 97 -7.88 -4.00 4.51
N VAL A 98 -7.93 -3.64 3.23
CA VAL A 98 -7.18 -4.32 2.16
C VAL A 98 -6.71 -3.30 1.14
N LEU A 99 -5.39 -3.15 0.99
CA LEU A 99 -4.81 -2.36 -0.08
C LEU A 99 -4.42 -3.25 -1.26
N ARG A 100 -4.81 -2.84 -2.48
CA ARG A 100 -4.62 -3.60 -3.72
C ARG A 100 -3.70 -2.84 -4.67
N ARG A 101 -2.94 -3.56 -5.48
CA ARG A 101 -2.23 -3.00 -6.63
C ARG A 101 -2.73 -3.61 -7.92
N THR A 102 -2.65 -2.85 -9.02
CA THR A 102 -2.78 -3.42 -10.36
C THR A 102 -1.60 -4.37 -10.60
N ALA A 103 -1.84 -5.54 -11.19
CA ALA A 103 -0.76 -6.40 -11.64
C ALA A 103 -0.04 -5.68 -12.80
N ASP A 104 1.29 -5.58 -12.72
CA ASP A 104 2.10 -5.01 -13.79
C ASP A 104 1.91 -5.80 -15.09
N ASP A 105 2.09 -5.13 -16.22
CA ASP A 105 1.74 -5.46 -17.60
C ASP A 105 2.25 -6.79 -18.20
N ASP A 106 2.81 -7.70 -17.43
CA ASP A 106 3.45 -8.91 -17.94
C ASP A 106 2.53 -10.15 -18.06
N GLU A 107 1.26 -10.03 -17.68
CA GLU A 107 0.25 -11.08 -17.91
C GLU A 107 -1.03 -10.47 -18.51
N THR A 108 -0.97 -10.16 -19.78
CA THR A 108 -2.15 -9.92 -20.63
C THR A 108 -2.96 -11.21 -20.78
N THR A 109 -3.73 -11.56 -19.78
CA THR A 109 -4.89 -12.40 -19.97
C THR A 109 -6.09 -11.52 -20.26
N ALA A 110 -6.87 -11.91 -21.27
CA ALA A 110 -8.04 -11.19 -21.79
C ALA A 110 -9.22 -11.01 -20.79
N GLU A 111 -9.01 -11.34 -19.53
CA GLU A 111 -9.99 -11.29 -18.44
C GLU A 111 -9.55 -10.28 -17.36
N GLY A 112 -9.49 -9.02 -17.70
CA GLY A 112 -9.38 -7.92 -16.73
C GLY A 112 -8.08 -7.91 -15.91
N ARG A 113 -7.50 -6.75 -15.72
CA ARG A 113 -6.32 -6.52 -14.88
C ARG A 113 -6.53 -7.12 -13.49
N LEU A 114 -5.87 -8.23 -13.19
CA LEU A 114 -5.97 -8.91 -11.90
C LEU A 114 -5.34 -8.03 -10.81
N GLU A 115 -6.18 -7.43 -9.98
CA GLU A 115 -5.71 -6.73 -8.79
C GLU A 115 -5.25 -7.73 -7.74
N ARG A 116 -4.09 -7.46 -7.14
CA ARG A 116 -3.51 -8.29 -6.09
C ARG A 116 -3.52 -7.54 -4.77
N VAL A 117 -4.01 -8.19 -3.72
CA VAL A 117 -3.85 -7.69 -2.36
C VAL A 117 -2.36 -7.63 -2.03
N VAL A 118 -1.91 -6.49 -1.53
CA VAL A 118 -0.51 -6.25 -1.18
C VAL A 118 -0.32 -6.16 0.32
N VAL A 119 -1.22 -5.47 1.01
CA VAL A 119 -1.22 -5.26 2.44
C VAL A 119 -2.63 -5.45 2.99
N ALA A 120 -2.73 -6.00 4.18
CA ALA A 120 -3.98 -6.14 4.93
C ALA A 120 -3.88 -5.48 6.31
N ASN A 121 -5.03 -5.13 6.87
CA ASN A 121 -5.17 -4.59 8.23
C ASN A 121 -4.33 -3.32 8.50
N ALA A 122 -4.14 -2.49 7.48
CA ALA A 122 -3.57 -1.16 7.66
C ALA A 122 -4.59 -0.26 8.37
N ASP A 123 -4.11 0.56 9.29
CA ASP A 123 -4.90 1.61 9.95
C ASP A 123 -4.70 2.96 9.22
N GLN A 124 -3.51 3.14 8.61
CA GLN A 124 -3.12 4.41 8.01
C GLN A 124 -2.33 4.22 6.72
N LEU A 125 -2.57 5.09 5.73
CA LEU A 125 -1.79 5.19 4.49
C LEU A 125 -0.98 6.49 4.50
N VAL A 126 0.34 6.37 4.64
CA VAL A 126 1.27 7.50 4.63
C VAL A 126 1.73 7.75 3.19
N ILE A 127 1.23 8.83 2.60
CA ILE A 127 1.55 9.25 1.25
C ILE A 127 2.79 10.15 1.30
N VAL A 128 3.94 9.59 0.93
CA VAL A 128 5.21 10.32 0.94
C VAL A 128 5.40 11.03 -0.40
N SER A 129 5.42 12.36 -0.36
CA SER A 129 5.64 13.22 -1.54
C SER A 129 6.74 14.23 -1.25
N ALA A 130 7.66 14.42 -2.18
CA ALA A 130 8.63 15.50 -2.09
C ALA A 130 8.01 16.82 -2.52
N LEU A 131 8.40 17.94 -1.89
CA LEU A 131 8.01 19.27 -2.31
C LEU A 131 8.85 19.76 -3.48
N ALA A 132 10.07 19.20 -3.66
CA ALA A 132 10.94 19.43 -4.81
C ALA A 132 11.79 18.19 -5.09
N ASP A 133 12.29 18.04 -6.32
CA ASP A 133 13.20 16.99 -6.78
C ASP A 133 12.86 15.56 -6.34
N PRO A 134 11.80 14.95 -6.85
CA PRO A 134 10.91 15.41 -7.91
C PRO A 134 9.80 16.34 -7.42
N PRO A 135 9.17 17.12 -8.30
CA PRO A 135 8.00 17.92 -7.93
C PRO A 135 6.83 17.04 -7.50
N PRO A 136 5.90 17.57 -6.69
CA PRO A 136 4.72 16.84 -6.23
C PRO A 136 3.86 16.34 -7.40
N ARG A 137 3.41 15.09 -7.30
CA ARG A 137 2.53 14.49 -8.30
C ARG A 137 1.12 14.35 -7.72
N THR A 138 0.29 15.36 -7.93
CA THR A 138 -1.10 15.39 -7.39
C THR A 138 -1.92 14.18 -7.84
N GLY A 139 -1.81 13.75 -9.10
CA GLY A 139 -2.53 12.56 -9.58
C GLY A 139 -2.14 11.26 -8.86
N PHE A 140 -0.90 11.14 -8.35
CA PHE A 140 -0.52 10.02 -7.49
C PHE A 140 -1.14 10.14 -6.10
N ILE A 141 -1.13 11.35 -5.51
CA ILE A 141 -1.73 11.61 -4.20
C ILE A 141 -3.22 11.32 -4.28
N ASP A 142 -3.92 11.83 -5.30
CA ASP A 142 -5.36 11.59 -5.51
C ASP A 142 -5.68 10.09 -5.59
N ARG A 143 -4.89 9.32 -6.35
CA ARG A 143 -5.04 7.86 -6.44
C ARG A 143 -4.84 7.17 -5.09
N CYS A 144 -3.88 7.62 -4.30
CA CYS A 144 -3.65 7.10 -2.95
C CYS A 144 -4.80 7.45 -2.00
N LEU A 145 -5.35 8.66 -2.09
CA LEU A 145 -6.50 9.08 -1.30
C LEU A 145 -7.73 8.21 -1.59
N VAL A 146 -8.04 8.01 -2.87
CA VAL A 146 -9.14 7.11 -3.27
C VAL A 146 -8.94 5.70 -2.73
N ALA A 147 -7.72 5.14 -2.87
CA ALA A 147 -7.44 3.81 -2.37
C ALA A 147 -7.53 3.71 -0.83
N ALA A 148 -7.17 4.78 -0.11
CA ALA A 148 -7.29 4.85 1.33
C ALA A 148 -8.76 4.88 1.77
N TYR A 149 -9.56 5.77 1.19
CA TYR A 149 -10.99 5.90 1.52
C TYR A 149 -11.77 4.63 1.16
N ASP A 150 -11.53 4.03 -0.02
CA ASP A 150 -12.19 2.77 -0.41
C ASP A 150 -11.85 1.61 0.53
N ALA A 151 -10.64 1.59 1.11
CA ALA A 151 -10.17 0.57 2.05
C ALA A 151 -10.51 0.89 3.52
N ASP A 152 -11.17 1.99 3.83
CA ASP A 152 -11.41 2.52 5.18
C ASP A 152 -10.09 2.66 5.98
N VAL A 153 -9.09 3.30 5.36
CA VAL A 153 -7.75 3.55 5.90
C VAL A 153 -7.52 5.05 5.98
N GLU A 154 -7.04 5.55 7.12
CA GLU A 154 -6.77 6.96 7.33
C GLU A 154 -5.61 7.46 6.46
N PRO A 155 -5.79 8.46 5.57
CA PRO A 155 -4.68 9.04 4.83
C PRO A 155 -3.86 10.01 5.70
N LEU A 156 -2.53 10.01 5.49
CA LEU A 156 -1.61 10.99 6.06
C LEU A 156 -0.64 11.46 4.96
N LEU A 157 -0.57 12.75 4.70
CA LEU A 157 0.37 13.31 3.74
C LEU A 157 1.71 13.65 4.42
N CYS A 158 2.77 12.95 4.05
CA CYS A 158 4.13 13.22 4.53
C CYS A 158 4.92 13.97 3.44
N LEU A 159 5.09 15.28 3.63
CA LEU A 159 5.77 16.16 2.70
C LEU A 159 7.25 16.26 3.04
N THR A 160 8.09 15.65 2.22
CA THR A 160 9.54 15.63 2.40
C THR A 160 10.22 16.77 1.63
N LYS A 161 11.50 16.98 1.92
CA LYS A 161 12.33 18.06 1.31
C LYS A 161 11.71 19.45 1.50
N ALA A 162 11.10 19.66 2.66
CA ALA A 162 10.52 20.95 3.03
C ALA A 162 11.59 22.06 3.32
N ASP A 163 12.84 21.71 3.14
CA ASP A 163 13.99 22.64 3.05
C ASP A 163 14.17 23.23 1.65
N LEU A 164 13.65 22.58 0.60
CA LEU A 164 13.82 23.00 -0.78
C LEU A 164 12.64 23.83 -1.31
N ALA A 165 11.43 23.57 -0.82
CA ALA A 165 10.22 24.30 -1.23
C ALA A 165 9.17 24.31 -0.14
N GLY A 166 8.29 25.33 -0.16
CA GLY A 166 7.14 25.44 0.72
C GLY A 166 5.99 24.50 0.32
N PRO A 167 5.09 24.19 1.27
CA PRO A 167 3.97 23.26 1.04
C PRO A 167 2.72 23.91 0.43
N GLU A 168 2.71 25.26 0.26
CA GLU A 168 1.50 26.05 0.00
C GLU A 168 0.77 25.61 -1.26
N GLU A 169 1.51 25.31 -2.33
CA GLU A 169 0.93 24.85 -3.59
C GLU A 169 0.22 23.50 -3.44
N VAL A 170 0.87 22.54 -2.78
CA VAL A 170 0.30 21.20 -2.55
C VAL A 170 -0.88 21.28 -1.59
N LEU A 171 -0.72 21.96 -0.47
CA LEU A 171 -1.79 22.09 0.54
C LEU A 171 -2.98 22.87 -0.01
N GLY A 172 -2.75 23.92 -0.80
CA GLY A 172 -3.80 24.67 -1.47
C GLY A 172 -4.66 23.81 -2.42
N TYR A 173 -4.06 22.77 -3.00
CA TYR A 173 -4.81 21.82 -3.84
C TYR A 173 -5.75 20.90 -3.03
N TYR A 174 -5.45 20.67 -1.74
CA TYR A 174 -6.20 19.77 -0.87
C TYR A 174 -6.89 20.49 0.31
N THR A 175 -7.06 21.82 0.25
CA THR A 175 -7.61 22.62 1.35
C THR A 175 -8.95 22.09 1.84
N GLU A 176 -9.86 21.72 0.90
CA GLU A 176 -11.21 21.26 1.23
C GLU A 176 -11.26 19.84 1.84
N LEU A 177 -10.13 19.13 1.87
CA LEU A 177 -10.09 17.75 2.38
C LEU A 177 -9.69 17.69 3.86
N GLU A 178 -9.27 18.80 4.45
CA GLU A 178 -8.69 18.83 5.81
C GLU A 178 -7.66 17.69 6.04
N LEU A 179 -6.90 17.36 4.98
CA LEU A 179 -5.99 16.21 4.95
C LEU A 179 -4.89 16.39 6.00
N PRO A 180 -4.74 15.44 6.96
CA PRO A 180 -3.65 15.49 7.90
C PRO A 180 -2.30 15.45 7.18
N TYR A 181 -1.37 16.32 7.57
CA TYR A 181 -0.05 16.34 6.95
C TYR A 181 1.07 16.59 7.96
N VAL A 182 2.27 16.21 7.57
CA VAL A 182 3.51 16.50 8.30
C VAL A 182 4.59 16.93 7.34
N LEU A 183 5.34 17.98 7.71
CA LEU A 183 6.51 18.45 6.98
C LEU A 183 7.77 17.76 7.50
N ASN A 184 8.60 17.27 6.58
CA ASN A 184 9.84 16.61 6.91
C ASN A 184 11.01 17.27 6.17
N ARG A 185 12.03 17.65 6.96
CA ARG A 185 13.34 18.14 6.49
C ARG A 185 14.42 17.11 6.83
N PRO A 186 15.57 17.12 6.14
CA PRO A 186 16.64 16.15 6.40
C PRO A 186 17.13 16.15 7.86
N ASP A 187 17.17 17.32 8.50
CA ASP A 187 17.69 17.58 9.83
C ASP A 187 16.61 17.77 10.93
N SER A 188 15.32 17.82 10.56
CA SER A 188 14.24 17.92 11.57
C SER A 188 14.12 16.64 12.39
N ASP A 189 13.67 16.74 13.65
CA ASP A 189 13.21 15.56 14.37
C ASP A 189 12.01 14.91 13.67
N LEU A 190 11.67 13.69 14.08
CA LEU A 190 10.52 12.95 13.55
C LEU A 190 9.41 12.78 14.59
N ASP A 191 9.45 13.53 15.69
CA ASP A 191 8.56 13.30 16.82
C ASP A 191 7.08 13.51 16.46
N ALA A 192 6.79 14.55 15.68
CA ALA A 192 5.43 14.78 15.16
C ALA A 192 4.95 13.63 14.30
N LEU A 193 5.81 13.10 13.40
CA LEU A 193 5.46 11.95 12.58
C LEU A 193 5.31 10.69 13.44
N ARG A 194 6.23 10.44 14.40
CA ARG A 194 6.15 9.29 15.30
C ARG A 194 4.86 9.30 16.13
N ALA A 195 4.42 10.45 16.59
CA ALA A 195 3.16 10.62 17.31
C ALA A 195 1.95 10.22 16.45
N LEU A 196 1.94 10.59 15.15
CA LEU A 196 0.88 10.26 14.22
C LEU A 196 0.88 8.76 13.82
N LEU A 197 2.02 8.09 13.91
CA LEU A 197 2.19 6.67 13.59
C LEU A 197 1.97 5.74 14.80
N SER A 198 2.01 6.30 16.02
CA SER A 198 1.92 5.52 17.26
C SER A 198 0.63 4.73 17.35
N GLY A 199 0.73 3.45 17.73
CA GLY A 199 -0.40 2.52 17.88
C GLY A 199 -1.01 2.04 16.57
N LYS A 200 -0.52 2.48 15.42
CA LYS A 200 -1.08 2.18 14.11
C LYS A 200 -0.21 1.24 13.27
N VAL A 201 -0.84 0.54 12.37
CA VAL A 201 -0.18 -0.13 11.23
C VAL A 201 -0.24 0.82 10.04
N SER A 202 0.87 1.46 9.74
CA SER A 202 0.97 2.54 8.74
C SER A 202 1.70 2.06 7.49
N VAL A 203 1.05 2.13 6.33
CA VAL A 203 1.64 1.75 5.04
C VAL A 203 2.26 2.96 4.38
N LEU A 204 3.55 2.89 4.05
CA LEU A 204 4.27 3.98 3.39
C LEU A 204 4.30 3.75 1.88
N VAL A 205 3.83 4.74 1.13
CA VAL A 205 3.84 4.75 -0.33
C VAL A 205 4.46 6.04 -0.85
N GLY A 206 5.02 5.99 -2.03
CA GLY A 206 5.65 7.17 -2.64
C GLY A 206 6.50 6.79 -3.85
N HIS A 207 6.65 7.72 -4.77
CA HIS A 207 7.48 7.54 -5.96
C HIS A 207 8.96 7.41 -5.63
N SER A 208 9.73 6.96 -6.62
CA SER A 208 11.19 6.99 -6.53
C SER A 208 11.69 8.44 -6.34
N GLY A 209 12.69 8.62 -5.48
CA GLY A 209 13.33 9.90 -5.23
C GLY A 209 12.64 10.84 -4.23
N VAL A 210 11.42 10.51 -3.74
CA VAL A 210 10.71 11.34 -2.74
C VAL A 210 11.28 11.24 -1.32
N GLY A 211 12.31 10.44 -1.08
CA GLY A 211 12.92 10.30 0.25
C GLY A 211 12.29 9.23 1.14
N LYS A 212 11.40 8.37 0.63
CA LYS A 212 10.74 7.32 1.43
C LYS A 212 11.72 6.40 2.14
N SER A 213 12.74 5.88 1.46
CA SER A 213 13.75 4.99 2.08
C SER A 213 14.58 5.70 3.14
N THR A 214 14.91 6.98 2.94
CA THR A 214 15.57 7.81 3.95
C THR A 214 14.68 7.98 5.18
N LEU A 215 13.40 8.25 4.97
CA LEU A 215 12.42 8.38 6.05
C LEU A 215 12.28 7.07 6.85
N VAL A 216 12.16 5.92 6.18
CA VAL A 216 12.09 4.60 6.81
C VAL A 216 13.34 4.33 7.67
N ASN A 217 14.55 4.60 7.15
CA ASN A 217 15.80 4.41 7.89
C ASN A 217 15.92 5.34 9.09
N ARG A 218 15.34 6.54 9.04
CA ARG A 218 15.32 7.48 10.17
C ARG A 218 14.27 7.08 11.22
N LEU A 219 13.14 6.52 10.79
CA LEU A 219 12.10 6.02 11.70
C LEU A 219 12.55 4.74 12.40
N VAL A 220 13.21 3.84 11.68
CA VAL A 220 13.71 2.54 12.17
C VAL A 220 15.19 2.42 11.78
N PRO A 221 16.11 2.86 12.62
CA PRO A 221 17.55 2.93 12.30
C PRO A 221 18.19 1.62 11.81
N ASP A 222 17.66 0.47 12.23
CA ASP A 222 18.14 -0.85 11.81
C ASP A 222 17.26 -1.50 10.72
N ALA A 223 16.43 -0.72 10.02
CA ALA A 223 15.51 -1.22 9.00
C ALA A 223 16.20 -2.07 7.92
N LEU A 224 17.39 -1.65 7.45
CA LEU A 224 18.16 -2.41 6.46
C LEU A 224 18.64 -3.76 6.99
N ARG A 225 18.98 -3.85 8.30
CA ARG A 225 19.33 -5.12 8.96
C ARG A 225 18.11 -6.02 9.11
N ALA A 226 16.98 -5.47 9.53
CA ALA A 226 15.73 -6.20 9.68
C ALA A 226 15.28 -6.78 8.32
N VAL A 227 15.32 -6.00 7.25
CA VAL A 227 15.06 -6.46 5.88
C VAL A 227 16.08 -7.52 5.45
N GLY A 228 17.37 -7.36 5.81
CA GLY A 228 18.44 -8.31 5.52
C GLY A 228 18.25 -9.65 6.23
N VAL A 229 17.86 -9.66 7.48
CA VAL A 229 17.58 -10.88 8.26
C VAL A 229 16.36 -11.61 7.69
N VAL A 230 15.30 -10.90 7.36
CA VAL A 230 14.10 -11.47 6.74
C VAL A 230 14.42 -12.04 5.34
N SER A 231 15.30 -11.38 4.57
CA SER A 231 15.74 -11.86 3.25
C SER A 231 16.79 -12.99 3.32
N ALA A 232 17.58 -13.09 4.38
CA ALA A 232 18.62 -14.12 4.55
C ALA A 232 18.03 -15.52 4.77
N ILE A 233 16.79 -15.63 5.25
CA ILE A 233 16.05 -16.90 5.37
C ILE A 233 15.74 -17.49 3.98
N GLY A 234 15.72 -16.65 2.93
CA GLY A 234 15.61 -17.06 1.53
C GLY A 234 16.91 -16.78 0.78
N ARG A 235 17.87 -17.70 0.75
CA ARG A 235 19.15 -17.57 0.06
C ARG A 235 19.00 -17.03 -1.36
N GLY A 236 19.26 -15.73 -1.57
CA GLY A 236 19.27 -15.12 -2.90
C GLY A 236 19.43 -13.60 -2.84
N ARG A 237 20.54 -13.09 -3.38
CA ARG A 237 20.82 -11.68 -3.64
C ARG A 237 19.87 -11.13 -4.70
N HIS A 238 18.63 -10.83 -4.34
CA HIS A 238 17.77 -9.99 -5.18
C HIS A 238 17.02 -9.02 -4.28
N THR A 239 17.12 -7.74 -4.60
CA THR A 239 16.36 -6.64 -4.00
C THR A 239 14.90 -7.05 -3.85
N SER A 240 14.44 -7.22 -2.59
CA SER A 240 13.06 -7.59 -2.29
C SER A 240 12.13 -6.53 -2.85
N THR A 241 11.30 -6.92 -3.81
CA THR A 241 10.15 -6.12 -4.29
C THR A 241 8.92 -6.34 -3.40
N SER A 242 9.07 -7.08 -2.29
CA SER A 242 7.99 -7.45 -1.39
C SER A 242 7.87 -6.46 -0.23
N ALA A 243 6.64 -6.19 0.19
CA ALA A 243 6.36 -5.38 1.37
C ALA A 243 6.95 -6.02 2.64
N VAL A 244 7.43 -5.20 3.57
CA VAL A 244 7.95 -5.64 4.87
C VAL A 244 7.40 -4.73 5.97
N ALA A 245 6.88 -5.33 7.06
CA ALA A 245 6.48 -4.60 8.25
C ALA A 245 7.66 -4.48 9.22
N LEU A 246 7.89 -3.26 9.69
CA LEU A 246 8.95 -2.89 10.62
C LEU A 246 8.31 -2.31 11.88
N ARG A 247 8.73 -2.79 13.05
CA ARG A 247 8.31 -2.24 14.33
C ARG A 247 8.94 -0.89 14.55
N LEU A 248 8.15 0.11 14.90
CA LEU A 248 8.69 1.40 15.31
C LEU A 248 9.37 1.27 16.68
N PRO A 249 10.46 2.00 16.94
CA PRO A 249 11.02 2.11 18.28
C PRO A 249 10.03 2.88 19.17
N PRO A 250 9.93 2.52 20.46
CA PRO A 250 9.11 3.27 21.40
C PRO A 250 9.58 4.71 21.52
N ALA A 251 8.62 5.64 21.64
CA ALA A 251 8.94 7.04 21.91
C ALA A 251 9.46 7.15 23.36
N PRO A 252 10.46 8.01 23.62
CA PRO A 252 10.97 8.22 24.97
C PRO A 252 9.87 8.68 25.94
N GLY A 253 9.69 7.95 27.04
CA GLY A 253 8.70 8.29 28.08
C GLY A 253 7.24 8.00 27.74
N VAL A 254 6.97 7.30 26.64
CA VAL A 254 5.61 6.93 26.20
C VAL A 254 5.47 5.39 26.29
N ASP A 255 4.60 4.94 27.19
CA ASP A 255 4.30 3.50 27.41
C ASP A 255 3.09 3.07 26.57
N THR A 256 3.06 3.49 25.30
CA THR A 256 2.04 3.05 24.34
C THR A 256 2.67 2.16 23.25
N ASP A 257 1.85 1.40 22.55
CA ASP A 257 2.28 0.66 21.37
C ASP A 257 2.94 1.62 20.36
N PRO A 258 4.22 1.46 20.02
CA PRO A 258 4.89 2.34 19.06
C PRO A 258 4.30 2.22 17.65
N GLY A 259 3.60 1.13 17.34
CA GLY A 259 3.02 0.87 16.02
C GLY A 259 3.99 0.18 15.06
N TRP A 260 3.52 0.04 13.82
CA TRP A 260 4.23 -0.62 12.73
C TRP A 260 4.25 0.27 11.49
N ILE A 261 5.34 0.26 10.76
CA ILE A 261 5.36 0.77 9.39
C ILE A 261 5.53 -0.39 8.42
N ILE A 262 4.78 -0.35 7.33
CA ILE A 262 4.92 -1.31 6.22
C ILE A 262 5.53 -0.54 5.04
N ASP A 263 6.81 -0.85 4.77
CA ASP A 263 7.46 -0.33 3.57
C ASP A 263 7.03 -1.17 2.36
N THR A 264 6.60 -0.49 1.31
CA THR A 264 6.12 -1.10 0.08
C THR A 264 7.02 -0.72 -1.10
N PRO A 265 8.20 -1.37 -1.25
CA PRO A 265 9.10 -1.09 -2.35
C PRO A 265 8.40 -1.39 -3.68
N GLY A 266 8.50 -0.45 -4.64
CA GLY A 266 7.98 -0.67 -5.99
C GLY A 266 6.48 -0.53 -6.18
N ILE A 267 5.69 -0.23 -5.15
CA ILE A 267 4.29 0.17 -5.36
C ILE A 267 4.27 1.58 -5.95
N ARG A 268 4.05 1.65 -7.26
CA ARG A 268 3.97 2.89 -8.03
C ARG A 268 2.54 3.37 -8.20
N SER A 269 1.56 2.47 -8.07
CA SER A 269 0.14 2.79 -8.14
C SER A 269 -0.70 1.76 -7.39
N PHE A 270 -1.83 2.19 -6.86
CA PHE A 270 -2.88 1.31 -6.37
C PHE A 270 -3.83 0.97 -7.52
N GLY A 271 -4.34 -0.27 -7.51
CA GLY A 271 -5.41 -0.68 -8.40
C GLY A 271 -6.73 -0.07 -7.95
N LEU A 272 -7.46 0.55 -8.87
CA LEU A 272 -8.77 1.13 -8.63
C LEU A 272 -9.88 0.46 -9.45
N ALA A 273 -9.58 -0.67 -10.11
CA ALA A 273 -10.55 -1.35 -10.97
C ALA A 273 -11.76 -1.91 -10.18
N HIS A 274 -11.57 -2.21 -8.88
CA HIS A 274 -12.64 -2.66 -7.98
C HIS A 274 -13.46 -1.50 -7.39
N VAL A 275 -12.93 -0.26 -7.43
CA VAL A 275 -13.59 0.91 -6.84
C VAL A 275 -14.77 1.32 -7.69
N SER A 276 -15.96 1.49 -7.10
CA SER A 276 -17.13 2.01 -7.83
C SER A 276 -16.95 3.48 -8.21
N ALA A 277 -17.75 3.99 -9.16
CA ALA A 277 -17.72 5.42 -9.47
C ALA A 277 -18.10 6.27 -8.26
N ASP A 278 -19.06 5.81 -7.47
CA ASP A 278 -19.50 6.49 -6.24
C ASP A 278 -18.40 6.47 -5.17
N SER A 279 -17.72 5.31 -4.97
CA SER A 279 -16.58 5.24 -4.05
C SER A 279 -15.43 6.13 -4.50
N LEU A 280 -15.20 6.25 -5.82
CA LEU A 280 -14.19 7.17 -6.35
C LEU A 280 -14.48 8.61 -5.96
N LEU A 281 -15.77 9.00 -6.00
CA LEU A 281 -16.21 10.36 -5.66
C LEU A 281 -15.99 10.70 -4.18
N HIS A 282 -15.98 9.71 -3.28
CA HIS A 282 -15.63 9.93 -1.87
C HIS A 282 -14.21 10.48 -1.67
N GLY A 283 -13.29 10.23 -2.61
CA GLY A 283 -11.96 10.87 -2.63
C GLY A 283 -11.98 12.34 -3.08
N PHE A 284 -13.16 12.85 -3.47
CA PHE A 284 -13.38 14.20 -3.99
C PHE A 284 -14.62 14.83 -3.35
N PRO A 285 -14.67 15.01 -2.01
CA PRO A 285 -15.86 15.51 -1.33
C PRO A 285 -16.28 16.90 -1.78
N ASP A 286 -15.35 17.71 -2.25
CA ASP A 286 -15.56 19.01 -2.88
C ASP A 286 -16.40 18.94 -4.19
N LEU A 287 -16.44 17.78 -4.84
CA LEU A 287 -17.24 17.55 -6.05
C LEU A 287 -18.61 16.92 -5.74
N VAL A 288 -18.79 16.29 -4.58
CA VAL A 288 -20.01 15.53 -4.24
C VAL A 288 -21.27 16.39 -4.37
N GLU A 289 -21.26 17.62 -3.83
CA GLU A 289 -22.42 18.52 -3.89
C GLU A 289 -22.76 18.91 -5.33
N GLY A 290 -21.77 19.01 -6.22
CA GLY A 290 -22.00 19.31 -7.65
C GLY A 290 -22.71 18.19 -8.42
N THR A 291 -22.80 16.97 -7.87
CA THR A 291 -23.52 15.86 -8.51
C THR A 291 -25.03 15.96 -8.40
N VAL A 292 -25.55 16.78 -7.48
CA VAL A 292 -26.99 16.96 -7.25
C VAL A 292 -27.70 17.48 -8.52
N ASP A 293 -27.01 18.29 -9.30
CA ASP A 293 -27.51 18.89 -10.53
C ASP A 293 -27.25 18.01 -11.79
N CYS A 294 -26.67 16.81 -11.60
CA CYS A 294 -26.44 15.89 -12.71
C CYS A 294 -27.74 15.20 -13.20
N PRO A 295 -27.85 14.88 -14.48
CA PRO A 295 -28.93 14.03 -14.98
C PRO A 295 -28.82 12.62 -14.36
N PRO A 296 -29.97 11.89 -14.29
CA PRO A 296 -29.97 10.52 -13.79
C PRO A 296 -28.96 9.62 -14.52
N ASN A 297 -28.18 8.86 -13.77
CA ASN A 297 -27.10 7.98 -14.27
C ASN A 297 -25.99 8.71 -15.03
N CYS A 298 -25.71 9.96 -14.71
CA CYS A 298 -24.60 10.70 -15.29
C CYS A 298 -23.27 9.95 -15.04
N PRO A 299 -22.48 9.65 -16.10
CA PRO A 299 -21.20 8.96 -15.95
C PRO A 299 -20.10 9.90 -15.46
N HIS A 300 -20.35 11.19 -15.35
CA HIS A 300 -19.40 12.25 -14.96
C HIS A 300 -18.14 12.34 -15.83
N THR A 301 -18.16 11.76 -17.03
CA THR A 301 -17.05 11.83 -17.99
C THR A 301 -16.93 13.23 -18.60
N ALA A 302 -15.82 13.50 -19.28
CA ALA A 302 -15.61 14.80 -19.94
C ALA A 302 -16.52 15.00 -21.15
N ASP A 303 -17.05 13.91 -21.75
CA ASP A 303 -17.91 13.94 -22.92
C ASP A 303 -19.38 14.17 -22.56
N GLU A 304 -19.74 14.18 -21.27
CA GLU A 304 -21.13 14.39 -20.82
C GLU A 304 -21.44 15.88 -20.72
N ALA A 305 -22.16 16.39 -21.71
CA ALA A 305 -22.42 17.82 -21.86
C ALA A 305 -23.30 18.43 -20.73
N GLU A 306 -24.15 17.61 -20.10
CA GLU A 306 -25.07 18.06 -19.04
C GLU A 306 -24.57 17.68 -17.63
N CYS A 307 -23.26 17.41 -17.46
CA CYS A 307 -22.69 17.05 -16.16
C CYS A 307 -22.69 18.26 -15.22
N GLY A 308 -23.38 18.16 -14.09
CA GLY A 308 -23.45 19.22 -13.07
C GLY A 308 -22.10 19.61 -12.49
N LEU A 309 -21.10 18.71 -12.53
CA LEU A 309 -19.74 18.99 -12.05
C LEU A 309 -19.04 20.11 -12.83
N ASP A 310 -19.33 20.26 -14.13
CA ASP A 310 -18.74 21.34 -14.93
C ASP A 310 -19.33 22.71 -14.52
N ALA A 311 -20.65 22.78 -14.29
CA ALA A 311 -21.30 23.99 -13.77
C ALA A 311 -20.82 24.32 -12.35
N TRP A 312 -20.62 23.30 -11.51
CA TRP A 312 -20.10 23.45 -10.13
C TRP A 312 -18.71 24.08 -10.11
N VAL A 313 -17.81 23.58 -10.93
CA VAL A 313 -16.44 24.11 -11.08
C VAL A 313 -16.48 25.51 -11.71
N ALA A 314 -17.32 25.75 -12.74
CA ALA A 314 -17.47 27.07 -13.34
C ALA A 314 -17.98 28.13 -12.35
N ALA A 315 -18.76 27.71 -11.35
CA ALA A 315 -19.23 28.57 -10.25
C ALA A 315 -18.15 28.82 -9.17
N GLY A 316 -16.93 28.27 -9.34
CA GLY A 316 -15.81 28.43 -8.42
C GLY A 316 -15.94 27.65 -7.10
N LYS A 317 -16.81 26.64 -7.07
CA LYS A 317 -17.09 25.83 -5.86
C LYS A 317 -16.15 24.65 -5.69
N ALA A 318 -15.38 24.29 -6.75
CA ALA A 318 -14.30 23.30 -6.68
C ALA A 318 -13.18 23.68 -7.66
N ASP A 319 -11.95 23.21 -7.38
CA ASP A 319 -10.80 23.46 -8.25
C ASP A 319 -10.94 22.65 -9.57
N PRO A 320 -10.78 23.28 -10.76
CA PRO A 320 -10.81 22.59 -12.05
C PRO A 320 -9.83 21.40 -12.14
N ARG A 321 -8.67 21.51 -11.48
CA ARG A 321 -7.66 20.43 -11.45
C ARG A 321 -8.17 19.20 -10.72
N ARG A 322 -9.04 19.36 -9.71
CA ARG A 322 -9.65 18.27 -8.97
C ARG A 322 -10.66 17.51 -9.85
N LEU A 323 -11.50 18.22 -10.60
CA LEU A 323 -12.41 17.59 -11.56
C LEU A 323 -11.63 16.85 -12.66
N ALA A 324 -10.54 17.43 -13.16
CA ALA A 324 -9.67 16.78 -14.14
C ALA A 324 -9.01 15.51 -13.55
N SER A 325 -8.59 15.53 -12.27
CA SER A 325 -8.04 14.36 -11.59
C SER A 325 -9.08 13.26 -11.40
N TYR A 326 -10.27 13.61 -10.94
CA TYR A 326 -11.39 12.68 -10.82
C TYR A 326 -11.69 11.97 -12.15
N ARG A 327 -11.82 12.71 -13.24
CA ARG A 327 -12.08 12.18 -14.57
C ARG A 327 -10.95 11.28 -15.09
N ARG A 328 -9.69 11.63 -14.84
CA ARG A 328 -8.56 10.74 -15.16
C ARG A 328 -8.63 9.42 -14.41
N LEU A 329 -8.94 9.45 -13.12
CA LEU A 329 -9.06 8.24 -12.32
C LEU A 329 -10.26 7.39 -12.77
N LEU A 330 -11.38 8.03 -13.12
CA LEU A 330 -12.56 7.38 -13.66
C LEU A 330 -12.23 6.65 -14.99
N ALA A 331 -11.56 7.30 -15.93
CA ALA A 331 -11.09 6.72 -17.19
C ALA A 331 -10.09 5.57 -16.97
N SER A 332 -9.14 5.76 -16.07
CA SER A 332 -8.16 4.73 -15.72
C SER A 332 -8.80 3.45 -15.14
N ARG A 333 -9.90 3.60 -14.39
CA ARG A 333 -10.70 2.48 -13.89
C ARG A 333 -11.37 1.70 -15.02
N ALA A 334 -11.92 2.41 -16.00
CA ALA A 334 -12.60 1.82 -17.16
C ALA A 334 -11.64 1.11 -18.15
N GLY A 335 -10.32 1.18 -17.92
CA GLY A 335 -9.34 0.60 -18.84
C GLY A 335 -9.03 1.46 -20.07
N GLU A 336 -9.57 2.67 -20.11
CA GLU A 336 -9.35 3.65 -21.17
C GLU A 336 -8.17 4.56 -20.81
N GLY A 337 -6.97 4.13 -21.13
CA GLY A 337 -5.88 5.05 -21.38
C GLY A 337 -4.99 5.45 -20.21
N ASP A 338 -3.78 5.03 -20.34
CA ASP A 338 -2.60 5.77 -19.89
C ASP A 338 -1.53 5.75 -21.01
N SER A 339 -1.93 6.18 -22.21
CA SER A 339 -1.01 6.31 -23.36
C SER A 339 -0.74 7.76 -23.78
N ARG A 340 -1.17 8.78 -23.03
CA ARG A 340 -1.03 10.20 -23.41
C ARG A 340 -0.47 11.13 -22.33
N GLY A 341 0.30 10.65 -21.37
CA GLY A 341 0.77 11.48 -20.24
C GLY A 341 2.27 11.64 -20.06
N ASP A 342 3.14 11.02 -20.85
CA ASP A 342 4.60 11.03 -20.60
C ASP A 342 5.45 11.54 -21.78
N SER A 343 4.87 12.28 -22.73
CA SER A 343 5.59 12.78 -23.92
C SER A 343 5.85 14.30 -23.96
N ASP A 344 5.58 15.06 -22.90
CA ASP A 344 5.68 16.53 -23.00
C ASP A 344 6.64 17.18 -21.99
N GLN A 345 7.85 16.61 -21.81
CA GLN A 345 9.01 17.35 -21.27
C GLN A 345 10.34 16.77 -21.78
N ARG A 346 10.52 16.65 -23.09
CA ARG A 346 11.86 16.68 -23.67
C ARG A 346 12.04 18.03 -24.35
N GLY A 347 12.75 18.93 -23.67
CA GLY A 347 13.24 20.17 -24.25
C GLY A 347 14.12 19.88 -25.47
N PRO A 348 14.22 20.82 -26.44
CA PRO A 348 14.96 20.61 -27.66
C PRO A 348 16.44 20.41 -27.34
N GLY A 349 16.96 19.26 -27.76
CA GLY A 349 18.38 18.92 -27.64
C GLY A 349 19.25 19.93 -28.34
N GLU A 350 20.28 20.38 -27.63
CA GLU A 350 21.40 21.16 -28.18
C GLU A 350 22.09 20.37 -29.28
N GLY A 351 22.13 20.97 -30.42
CA GLY A 351 22.70 20.42 -31.64
C GLY A 351 24.20 20.10 -31.51
N ASP A 352 24.50 18.92 -31.96
CA ASP A 352 25.82 18.38 -32.27
C ASP A 352 26.57 19.34 -33.22
N ARG A 353 27.55 20.06 -32.70
CA ARG A 353 28.57 20.76 -33.52
C ARG A 353 29.79 19.88 -33.61
N ARG A 354 29.80 18.98 -34.57
CA ARG A 354 31.06 18.45 -35.13
C ARG A 354 31.62 19.48 -36.12
N GLY A 355 32.75 20.08 -35.77
CA GLY A 355 33.59 20.81 -36.72
C GLY A 355 34.53 19.85 -37.47
N PRO A 356 34.87 20.14 -38.70
CA PRO A 356 35.74 19.28 -39.54
C PRO A 356 37.22 19.46 -39.23
N ASP A 357 37.95 18.40 -39.56
CA ASP A 357 39.37 18.17 -39.52
C ASP A 357 40.26 19.36 -39.98
N GLU A 358 41.36 19.53 -39.26
CA GLU A 358 42.73 19.59 -39.81
C GLU A 358 43.71 19.06 -38.77
#